data_bd5fb82754af35b34ffd9b74b02d80d4
#
_entry.id   bd5fb82754af35b34ffd9b74b02d80d4
#
_cell.length_a   1.000
_cell.length_b   1.000
_cell.length_c   1.000
_cell.angle_alpha   90.00
_cell.angle_beta   90.00
_cell.angle_gamma   90.00
#
_symmetry.space_group_name_H-M   'P 1'
#
loop_
_entity.id
_entity.type
_entity.pdbx_description
1 polymer ?
#
loop_
_entity_poly.entity_id
_entity_poly.type
_entity_poly.pdbx_seq_one_letter_code
_entity_poly.pdbx_strand_id
1 'polypeptide(L)'
;MRPIAHRGCLTQYPENTLSAFRGSAPHVGMIETDVRRCGSGELVIFHDDTLDRVTDATGEVASTPMAVLEDVSVLGSGESIPRLTEVLEAVPEDVGLNLELKGRDVAAETVRVAAEYDHEVVVSSFYPDDVAAARDAGAETTAHLFYAEEPADFDVDRALDAAADLDCAYVHPDVDTCLETEVVEQARDRGFGVNAWTAETESEVLELR
;
A
#
# COMPACT_ATOMS: atom_id res chain seq x y z
N MET A 1 -4.00 -10.34 15.61
CA MET A 1 -3.23 -9.86 14.43
C MET A 1 -3.96 -10.31 13.17
N ARG A 2 -4.13 -9.44 12.19
CA ARG A 2 -4.74 -9.72 10.88
C ARG A 2 -3.62 -9.64 9.83
N PRO A 3 -3.27 -10.71 9.12
CA PRO A 3 -2.23 -10.65 8.10
C PRO A 3 -2.70 -9.80 6.92
N ILE A 4 -1.78 -8.98 6.39
CA ILE A 4 -1.95 -8.16 5.19
C ILE A 4 -0.98 -8.69 4.14
N ALA A 5 -1.46 -9.03 2.95
CA ALA A 5 -0.63 -9.50 1.86
C ALA A 5 0.01 -8.32 1.13
N HIS A 6 1.29 -8.04 1.39
CA HIS A 6 2.06 -6.99 0.74
C HIS A 6 2.20 -7.27 -0.74
N ARG A 7 1.66 -6.38 -1.59
CA ARG A 7 1.56 -6.50 -3.06
C ARG A 7 0.95 -7.82 -3.53
N GLY A 8 0.01 -8.39 -2.76
CA GLY A 8 -0.57 -9.69 -3.05
C GLY A 8 0.33 -10.88 -2.69
N CYS A 9 1.23 -10.76 -1.69
CA CYS A 9 2.19 -11.78 -1.26
C CYS A 9 3.36 -12.00 -2.24
N LEU A 10 4.15 -10.94 -2.42
CA LEU A 10 5.25 -10.85 -3.41
C LEU A 10 6.30 -11.97 -3.35
N THR A 11 6.39 -12.70 -2.23
CA THR A 11 7.30 -13.84 -2.09
C THR A 11 6.76 -15.14 -2.73
N GLN A 12 5.47 -15.19 -3.05
CA GLN A 12 4.79 -16.37 -3.61
C GLN A 12 4.21 -16.12 -5.01
N TYR A 13 3.87 -14.88 -5.31
CA TYR A 13 3.22 -14.49 -6.56
C TYR A 13 3.94 -13.29 -7.19
N PRO A 14 3.78 -13.08 -8.51
CA PRO A 14 4.25 -11.85 -9.14
C PRO A 14 3.54 -10.64 -8.53
N GLU A 15 4.34 -9.73 -7.93
CA GLU A 15 3.82 -8.58 -7.16
C GLU A 15 2.84 -7.72 -7.95
N ASN A 16 1.81 -7.22 -7.28
CA ASN A 16 0.84 -6.26 -7.84
C ASN A 16 0.11 -6.75 -9.10
N THR A 17 -0.16 -8.06 -9.20
CA THR A 17 -0.92 -8.65 -10.30
C THR A 17 -2.25 -9.24 -9.86
N LEU A 18 -3.19 -9.41 -10.79
CA LEU A 18 -4.48 -10.03 -10.48
C LEU A 18 -4.35 -11.46 -9.98
N SER A 19 -3.37 -12.22 -10.46
CA SER A 19 -3.10 -13.57 -9.97
C SER A 19 -2.59 -13.55 -8.52
N ALA A 20 -1.75 -12.57 -8.15
CA ALA A 20 -1.28 -12.42 -6.77
C ALA A 20 -2.45 -12.11 -5.82
N PHE A 21 -3.34 -11.21 -6.19
CA PHE A 21 -4.49 -10.86 -5.37
C PHE A 21 -5.48 -12.00 -5.22
N ARG A 22 -5.85 -12.70 -6.31
CA ARG A 22 -6.70 -13.88 -6.26
C ARG A 22 -6.09 -15.03 -5.46
N GLY A 23 -4.76 -15.21 -5.57
CA GLY A 23 -4.05 -16.27 -4.86
C GLY A 23 -3.92 -16.00 -3.35
N SER A 24 -3.71 -14.75 -2.94
CA SER A 24 -3.55 -14.37 -1.53
C SER A 24 -4.89 -14.15 -0.79
N ALA A 25 -5.92 -13.68 -1.47
CA ALA A 25 -7.22 -13.34 -0.86
C ALA A 25 -7.80 -14.42 0.07
N PRO A 26 -7.76 -15.74 -0.25
CA PRO A 26 -8.30 -16.76 0.65
C PRO A 26 -7.56 -16.92 1.99
N HIS A 27 -6.37 -16.31 2.13
CA HIS A 27 -5.45 -16.55 3.25
C HIS A 27 -5.25 -15.32 4.15
N VAL A 28 -5.75 -14.15 3.75
CA VAL A 28 -5.51 -12.88 4.43
C VAL A 28 -6.81 -12.13 4.68
N GLY A 29 -6.78 -11.21 5.63
CA GLY A 29 -7.93 -10.33 5.85
C GLY A 29 -7.87 -9.03 5.06
N MET A 30 -6.68 -8.69 4.50
CA MET A 30 -6.46 -7.47 3.73
C MET A 30 -5.31 -7.70 2.75
N ILE A 31 -5.36 -7.02 1.61
CA ILE A 31 -4.28 -6.97 0.62
C ILE A 31 -3.78 -5.53 0.56
N GLU A 32 -2.48 -5.37 0.59
CA GLU A 32 -1.84 -4.09 0.32
C GLU A 32 -1.40 -4.02 -1.14
N THR A 33 -1.49 -2.84 -1.73
CA THR A 33 -1.15 -2.60 -3.13
C THR A 33 -0.87 -1.14 -3.42
N ASP A 34 -0.09 -0.87 -4.48
CA ASP A 34 0.47 0.44 -4.82
C ASP A 34 -0.27 1.11 -5.97
N VAL A 35 -0.81 2.31 -5.76
CA VAL A 35 -1.59 3.04 -6.77
C VAL A 35 -0.75 4.14 -7.41
N ARG A 36 -0.64 4.12 -8.74
CA ARG A 36 0.00 5.13 -9.56
C ARG A 36 -0.91 5.61 -10.70
N ARG A 37 -0.51 6.70 -11.33
CA ARG A 37 -1.12 7.16 -12.58
C ARG A 37 -0.22 6.83 -13.76
N CYS A 38 -0.77 6.22 -14.80
CA CYS A 38 -0.05 5.97 -16.05
C CYS A 38 -0.11 7.15 -17.01
N GLY A 39 0.64 7.09 -18.12
CA GLY A 39 0.79 8.17 -19.10
C GLY A 39 -0.49 8.57 -19.83
N SER A 40 -1.51 7.72 -19.89
CA SER A 40 -2.83 8.04 -20.45
C SER A 40 -3.85 8.49 -19.41
N GLY A 41 -3.49 8.47 -18.12
CA GLY A 41 -4.26 9.07 -17.04
C GLY A 41 -4.99 8.07 -16.12
N GLU A 42 -5.03 6.78 -16.47
CA GLU A 42 -5.67 5.75 -15.67
C GLU A 42 -4.90 5.48 -14.37
N LEU A 43 -5.61 5.10 -13.30
CA LEU A 43 -5.00 4.57 -12.08
C LEU A 43 -4.63 3.10 -12.30
N VAL A 44 -3.34 2.82 -12.10
CA VAL A 44 -2.75 1.48 -12.28
C VAL A 44 -2.08 1.01 -10.98
N ILE A 45 -1.94 -0.29 -10.86
CA ILE A 45 -1.35 -0.92 -9.69
C ILE A 45 0.10 -1.29 -10.00
N PHE A 46 1.03 -0.50 -9.42
CA PHE A 46 2.47 -0.69 -9.64
C PHE A 46 3.29 0.08 -8.60
N HIS A 47 4.38 -0.51 -8.08
CA HIS A 47 5.17 0.10 -7.00
C HIS A 47 6.15 1.15 -7.50
N ASP A 48 7.00 0.81 -8.47
CA ASP A 48 8.15 1.65 -8.87
C ASP A 48 7.75 2.81 -9.77
N ASP A 49 8.60 3.83 -9.87
CA ASP A 49 8.42 4.91 -10.85
C ASP A 49 8.64 4.42 -12.29
N THR A 50 9.46 3.36 -12.45
CA THR A 50 9.83 2.79 -13.75
C THR A 50 9.49 1.32 -13.86
N LEU A 51 9.30 0.84 -15.09
CA LEU A 51 8.94 -0.55 -15.41
C LEU A 51 10.09 -1.55 -15.25
N ASP A 52 11.31 -1.08 -15.16
CA ASP A 52 12.55 -1.81 -15.41
C ASP A 52 12.81 -3.00 -14.46
N ARG A 53 12.43 -2.90 -13.17
CA ARG A 53 12.76 -3.91 -12.16
C ARG A 53 11.97 -5.21 -12.31
N VAL A 54 10.68 -5.09 -12.60
CA VAL A 54 9.75 -6.22 -12.52
C VAL A 54 9.00 -6.51 -13.82
N THR A 55 9.32 -5.80 -14.92
CA THR A 55 8.70 -6.08 -16.21
C THR A 55 9.73 -6.32 -17.31
N ASP A 56 9.27 -6.78 -18.46
CA ASP A 56 10.05 -6.92 -19.69
C ASP A 56 10.14 -5.62 -20.53
N ALA A 57 9.58 -4.52 -19.98
CA ALA A 57 9.63 -3.19 -20.58
C ALA A 57 10.51 -2.24 -19.75
N THR A 58 10.80 -1.06 -20.29
CA THR A 58 11.58 0.01 -19.66
C THR A 58 10.89 1.34 -19.78
N GLY A 59 11.17 2.27 -18.85
CA GLY A 59 10.66 3.64 -18.87
C GLY A 59 9.73 3.95 -17.70
N GLU A 60 9.34 5.22 -17.60
CA GLU A 60 8.50 5.71 -16.51
C GLU A 60 7.03 5.29 -16.70
N VAL A 61 6.41 4.79 -15.63
CA VAL A 61 4.96 4.47 -15.60
C VAL A 61 4.12 5.71 -15.95
N ALA A 62 4.45 6.85 -15.37
CA ALA A 62 3.74 8.12 -15.62
C ALA A 62 3.82 8.63 -17.05
N SER A 63 4.76 8.11 -17.86
CA SER A 63 4.94 8.45 -19.27
C SER A 63 4.43 7.35 -20.22
N THR A 64 4.04 6.17 -19.69
CA THR A 64 3.65 5.00 -20.48
C THR A 64 2.13 4.88 -20.54
N PRO A 65 1.49 4.86 -21.72
CA PRO A 65 0.06 4.69 -21.87
C PRO A 65 -0.42 3.30 -21.40
N MET A 66 -1.66 3.22 -20.89
CA MET A 66 -2.28 1.96 -20.46
C MET A 66 -2.24 0.87 -21.52
N ALA A 67 -2.46 1.20 -22.79
CA ALA A 67 -2.38 0.25 -23.90
C ALA A 67 -1.02 -0.47 -24.04
N VAL A 68 0.07 0.13 -23.52
CA VAL A 68 1.39 -0.52 -23.44
C VAL A 68 1.50 -1.34 -22.17
N LEU A 69 0.98 -0.84 -21.04
CA LEU A 69 1.02 -1.53 -19.75
C LEU A 69 0.21 -2.83 -19.73
N GLU A 70 -0.82 -2.92 -20.57
CA GLU A 70 -1.62 -4.15 -20.75
C GLU A 70 -0.83 -5.27 -21.46
N ASP A 71 0.21 -4.94 -22.21
CA ASP A 71 1.01 -5.88 -22.98
C ASP A 71 2.33 -6.28 -22.30
N VAL A 72 2.71 -5.61 -21.18
CA VAL A 72 3.93 -5.97 -20.45
C VAL A 72 3.74 -7.23 -19.61
N SER A 73 4.84 -7.95 -19.34
CA SER A 73 4.82 -9.14 -18.49
C SER A 73 5.54 -8.85 -17.16
N VAL A 74 4.81 -8.94 -16.05
CA VAL A 74 5.38 -8.78 -14.70
C VAL A 74 6.12 -10.05 -14.30
N LEU A 75 7.43 -9.93 -14.03
CA LEU A 75 8.34 -11.03 -13.63
C LEU A 75 8.28 -12.25 -14.57
N GLY A 76 7.97 -12.05 -15.86
CA GLY A 76 7.87 -13.11 -16.85
C GLY A 76 6.68 -14.07 -16.64
N SER A 77 5.70 -13.69 -15.83
CA SER A 77 4.53 -14.52 -15.48
C SER A 77 3.46 -14.57 -16.57
N GLY A 78 3.48 -13.62 -17.51
CA GLY A 78 2.40 -13.39 -18.46
C GLY A 78 1.24 -12.53 -17.88
N GLU A 79 1.31 -12.14 -16.61
CA GLU A 79 0.39 -11.17 -16.00
C GLU A 79 0.82 -9.74 -16.35
N SER A 80 -0.13 -8.88 -16.67
CA SER A 80 0.12 -7.47 -16.97
C SER A 80 -0.08 -6.57 -15.74
N ILE A 81 0.18 -5.27 -15.89
CA ILE A 81 -0.10 -4.26 -14.87
C ILE A 81 -1.59 -3.97 -14.89
N PRO A 82 -2.34 -4.26 -13.80
CA PRO A 82 -3.77 -4.03 -13.77
C PRO A 82 -4.13 -2.58 -13.45
N ARG A 83 -5.35 -2.17 -13.86
CA ARG A 83 -5.99 -0.96 -13.36
C ARG A 83 -6.48 -1.15 -11.93
N LEU A 84 -6.61 -0.07 -11.20
CA LEU A 84 -7.23 -0.09 -9.85
C LEU A 84 -8.64 -0.73 -9.89
N THR A 85 -9.46 -0.39 -10.88
CA THR A 85 -10.81 -0.96 -11.03
C THR A 85 -10.80 -2.47 -11.21
N GLU A 86 -9.84 -3.02 -11.96
CA GLU A 86 -9.71 -4.46 -12.16
C GLU A 86 -9.33 -5.20 -10.86
N VAL A 87 -8.55 -4.54 -9.99
CA VAL A 87 -8.21 -5.09 -8.66
C VAL A 87 -9.43 -5.07 -7.75
N LEU A 88 -10.16 -3.94 -7.70
CA LEU A 88 -11.39 -3.81 -6.91
C LEU A 88 -12.46 -4.83 -7.34
N GLU A 89 -12.53 -5.18 -8.62
CA GLU A 89 -13.43 -6.22 -9.14
C GLU A 89 -12.93 -7.65 -8.86
N ALA A 90 -11.61 -7.85 -8.79
CA ALA A 90 -11.01 -9.18 -8.68
C ALA A 90 -10.89 -9.69 -7.24
N VAL A 91 -10.72 -8.77 -6.28
CA VAL A 91 -10.61 -9.09 -4.85
C VAL A 91 -12.03 -9.26 -4.28
N PRO A 92 -12.30 -10.33 -3.47
CA PRO A 92 -13.59 -10.48 -2.80
C PRO A 92 -13.87 -9.32 -1.81
N GLU A 93 -15.10 -8.84 -1.74
CA GLU A 93 -15.52 -7.69 -0.89
C GLU A 93 -15.27 -7.90 0.61
N ASP A 94 -15.18 -9.16 1.08
CA ASP A 94 -14.86 -9.50 2.46
C ASP A 94 -13.34 -9.44 2.79
N VAL A 95 -12.51 -9.15 1.77
CA VAL A 95 -11.07 -8.89 1.90
C VAL A 95 -10.83 -7.38 1.76
N GLY A 96 -10.27 -6.76 2.80
CA GLY A 96 -9.95 -5.33 2.78
C GLY A 96 -8.80 -5.01 1.83
N LEU A 97 -8.68 -3.74 1.47
CA LEU A 97 -7.60 -3.21 0.64
C LEU A 97 -6.88 -2.07 1.36
N ASN A 98 -5.56 -2.14 1.43
CA ASN A 98 -4.71 -1.00 1.75
C ASN A 98 -4.13 -0.44 0.45
N LEU A 99 -4.59 0.73 0.05
CA LEU A 99 -4.19 1.42 -1.19
C LEU A 99 -3.10 2.43 -0.85
N GLU A 100 -1.83 2.07 -1.10
CA GLU A 100 -0.71 2.99 -0.91
C GLU A 100 -0.59 3.93 -2.11
N LEU A 101 -0.59 5.23 -1.85
CA LEU A 101 -0.46 6.26 -2.88
C LEU A 101 1.01 6.47 -3.23
N LYS A 102 1.36 6.23 -4.50
CA LYS A 102 2.72 6.35 -5.04
C LYS A 102 2.88 7.57 -5.99
N GLY A 103 2.08 8.60 -5.81
CA GLY A 103 2.18 9.82 -6.62
C GLY A 103 1.22 10.90 -6.13
N ARG A 104 1.63 12.17 -6.27
CA ARG A 104 0.93 13.32 -5.68
C ARG A 104 -0.49 13.57 -6.20
N ASP A 105 -0.82 13.11 -7.40
CA ASP A 105 -2.09 13.45 -8.07
C ASP A 105 -3.07 12.26 -8.12
N VAL A 106 -2.86 11.22 -7.30
CA VAL A 106 -3.70 10.01 -7.35
C VAL A 106 -4.74 9.96 -6.22
N ALA A 107 -4.55 10.69 -5.12
CA ALA A 107 -5.35 10.58 -3.89
C ALA A 107 -6.86 10.72 -4.13
N ALA A 108 -7.29 11.85 -4.68
CA ALA A 108 -8.72 12.14 -4.85
C ALA A 108 -9.42 11.16 -5.80
N GLU A 109 -8.76 10.75 -6.87
CA GLU A 109 -9.34 9.78 -7.79
C GLU A 109 -9.34 8.36 -7.22
N THR A 110 -8.29 7.96 -6.50
CA THR A 110 -8.25 6.67 -5.79
C THR A 110 -9.42 6.53 -4.82
N VAL A 111 -9.64 7.55 -3.97
CA VAL A 111 -10.75 7.56 -3.02
C VAL A 111 -12.10 7.49 -3.75
N ARG A 112 -12.29 8.30 -4.79
CA ARG A 112 -13.53 8.31 -5.58
C ARG A 112 -13.81 6.95 -6.25
N VAL A 113 -12.79 6.33 -6.84
CA VAL A 113 -12.93 5.02 -7.50
C VAL A 113 -13.19 3.93 -6.47
N ALA A 114 -12.44 3.92 -5.36
CA ALA A 114 -12.64 2.93 -4.30
C ALA A 114 -14.04 3.00 -3.67
N ALA A 115 -14.63 4.21 -3.54
CA ALA A 115 -15.96 4.40 -3.00
C ALA A 115 -17.11 3.85 -3.88
N GLU A 116 -16.82 3.40 -5.10
CA GLU A 116 -17.79 2.71 -5.97
C GLU A 116 -17.95 1.21 -5.62
N TYR A 117 -17.14 0.68 -4.67
CA TYR A 117 -17.09 -0.71 -4.25
C TYR A 117 -17.25 -0.85 -2.73
N ASP A 118 -17.76 -1.99 -2.26
CA ASP A 118 -18.08 -2.23 -0.84
C ASP A 118 -16.90 -2.81 -0.01
N HIS A 119 -15.65 -2.56 -0.44
CA HIS A 119 -14.46 -2.99 0.31
C HIS A 119 -14.21 -2.13 1.56
N GLU A 120 -13.68 -2.77 2.62
CA GLU A 120 -12.95 -2.05 3.65
C GLU A 120 -11.66 -1.48 3.05
N VAL A 121 -11.53 -0.14 2.97
CA VAL A 121 -10.37 0.51 2.35
C VAL A 121 -9.61 1.34 3.37
N VAL A 122 -8.30 1.13 3.43
CA VAL A 122 -7.33 2.02 4.08
C VAL A 122 -6.54 2.71 2.97
N VAL A 123 -6.47 4.04 2.98
CA VAL A 123 -5.60 4.79 2.06
C VAL A 123 -4.36 5.23 2.81
N SER A 124 -3.20 4.89 2.30
CA SER A 124 -1.93 5.13 2.99
C SER A 124 -0.91 5.85 2.11
N SER A 125 -0.01 6.60 2.72
CA SER A 125 1.13 7.23 2.03
C SER A 125 2.27 7.57 3.00
N PHE A 126 3.49 7.63 2.46
CA PHE A 126 4.66 8.22 3.12
C PHE A 126 4.59 9.75 3.16
N TYR A 127 3.80 10.34 2.27
CA TYR A 127 3.72 11.80 2.13
C TYR A 127 2.49 12.35 2.85
N PRO A 128 2.68 13.22 3.87
CA PRO A 128 1.58 13.86 4.60
C PRO A 128 0.57 14.57 3.71
N ASP A 129 1.06 15.22 2.64
CA ASP A 129 0.19 15.94 1.70
C ASP A 129 -0.77 14.99 0.95
N ASP A 130 -0.33 13.77 0.64
CA ASP A 130 -1.17 12.78 -0.05
C ASP A 130 -2.22 12.20 0.92
N VAL A 131 -1.85 11.98 2.19
CA VAL A 131 -2.80 11.56 3.24
C VAL A 131 -3.86 12.63 3.45
N ALA A 132 -3.46 13.90 3.56
CA ALA A 132 -4.38 15.03 3.68
C ALA A 132 -5.32 15.13 2.47
N ALA A 133 -4.78 14.98 1.25
CA ALA A 133 -5.58 14.99 0.02
C ALA A 133 -6.58 13.82 -0.05
N ALA A 134 -6.21 12.63 0.45
CA ALA A 134 -7.14 11.50 0.54
C ALA A 134 -8.27 11.77 1.55
N ARG A 135 -7.96 12.36 2.71
CA ARG A 135 -8.95 12.78 3.71
C ARG A 135 -9.91 13.83 3.14
N ASP A 136 -9.37 14.86 2.49
CA ASP A 136 -10.17 15.91 1.85
C ASP A 136 -11.10 15.36 0.75
N ALA A 137 -10.69 14.28 0.09
CA ALA A 137 -11.48 13.57 -0.91
C ALA A 137 -12.55 12.63 -0.29
N GLY A 138 -12.56 12.45 1.04
CA GLY A 138 -13.55 11.66 1.76
C GLY A 138 -13.10 10.24 2.12
N ALA A 139 -11.80 9.95 2.14
CA ALA A 139 -11.31 8.67 2.67
C ALA A 139 -11.74 8.51 4.14
N GLU A 140 -12.45 7.42 4.44
CA GLU A 140 -12.93 7.12 5.80
C GLU A 140 -11.79 6.69 6.73
N THR A 141 -10.82 5.95 6.18
CA THR A 141 -9.69 5.41 6.93
C THR A 141 -8.38 5.71 6.21
N THR A 142 -7.48 6.39 6.91
CA THR A 142 -6.14 6.71 6.40
C THR A 142 -5.04 6.23 7.32
N ALA A 143 -3.85 6.06 6.75
CA ALA A 143 -2.63 5.69 7.46
C ALA A 143 -1.43 6.50 6.98
N HIS A 144 -0.53 6.83 7.91
CA HIS A 144 0.76 7.41 7.58
C HIS A 144 1.85 6.35 7.67
N LEU A 145 2.61 6.18 6.57
CA LEU A 145 3.77 5.30 6.53
C LEU A 145 5.03 6.07 6.92
N PHE A 146 5.90 5.40 7.64
CA PHE A 146 7.24 5.90 7.95
C PHE A 146 8.20 4.76 8.28
N TYR A 147 9.49 5.04 8.23
CA TYR A 147 10.57 4.16 8.65
C TYR A 147 11.67 4.96 9.33
N ALA A 148 12.45 4.29 10.15
CA ALA A 148 13.65 4.83 10.76
C ALA A 148 14.88 4.38 9.96
N GLU A 149 15.65 5.34 9.41
CA GLU A 149 16.97 4.99 8.84
C GLU A 149 17.92 4.51 9.92
N GLU A 150 17.89 5.15 11.10
CA GLU A 150 18.63 4.79 12.30
C GLU A 150 17.64 4.76 13.48
N PRO A 151 17.15 3.57 13.92
CA PRO A 151 16.13 3.48 14.96
C PRO A 151 16.48 4.17 16.28
N ALA A 152 17.79 4.18 16.65
CA ALA A 152 18.25 4.81 17.89
C ALA A 152 18.07 6.34 17.93
N ASP A 153 18.00 6.98 16.76
CA ASP A 153 17.83 8.43 16.60
C ASP A 153 16.41 8.81 16.13
N PHE A 154 15.51 7.83 16.02
CA PHE A 154 14.17 8.04 15.50
C PHE A 154 13.27 8.76 16.51
N ASP A 155 12.68 9.87 16.08
CA ASP A 155 11.75 10.65 16.88
C ASP A 155 10.32 10.09 16.73
N VAL A 156 9.99 9.13 17.59
CA VAL A 156 8.68 8.47 17.64
C VAL A 156 7.56 9.48 17.89
N ASP A 157 7.75 10.43 18.82
CA ASP A 157 6.75 11.44 19.12
C ASP A 157 6.41 12.27 17.88
N ARG A 158 7.41 12.72 17.15
CA ARG A 158 7.23 13.50 15.93
C ARG A 158 6.47 12.72 14.85
N ALA A 159 6.77 11.44 14.66
CA ALA A 159 6.08 10.60 13.67
C ALA A 159 4.61 10.40 14.03
N LEU A 160 4.32 10.15 15.32
CA LEU A 160 2.95 9.98 15.80
C LEU A 160 2.17 11.29 15.84
N ASP A 161 2.82 12.43 16.15
CA ASP A 161 2.19 13.75 16.08
C ASP A 161 1.79 14.08 14.63
N ALA A 162 2.64 13.76 13.64
CA ALA A 162 2.30 13.92 12.23
C ALA A 162 1.07 13.09 11.82
N ALA A 163 0.97 11.83 12.29
CA ALA A 163 -0.20 10.99 12.03
C ALA A 163 -1.46 11.52 12.72
N ALA A 164 -1.33 12.09 13.93
CA ALA A 164 -2.43 12.71 14.67
C ALA A 164 -2.93 13.98 13.97
N ASP A 165 -2.03 14.85 13.52
CA ASP A 165 -2.36 16.07 12.78
C ASP A 165 -3.11 15.78 11.47
N LEU A 166 -2.84 14.60 10.86
CA LEU A 166 -3.51 14.09 9.68
C LEU A 166 -4.82 13.33 9.98
N ASP A 167 -5.18 13.19 11.27
CA ASP A 167 -6.34 12.40 11.71
C ASP A 167 -6.32 10.96 11.15
N CYS A 168 -5.14 10.33 11.15
CA CYS A 168 -4.98 8.95 10.72
C CYS A 168 -5.58 7.98 11.73
N ALA A 169 -6.21 6.91 11.25
CA ALA A 169 -6.64 5.79 12.10
C ALA A 169 -5.50 4.80 12.37
N TYR A 170 -4.55 4.71 11.45
CA TYR A 170 -3.42 3.79 11.51
C TYR A 170 -2.10 4.50 11.29
N VAL A 171 -1.04 3.90 11.84
CA VAL A 171 0.35 4.16 11.46
C VAL A 171 0.96 2.89 10.89
N HIS A 172 1.76 3.05 9.84
CA HIS A 172 2.41 1.94 9.16
C HIS A 172 3.93 2.11 9.26
N PRO A 173 4.56 1.76 10.40
CA PRO A 173 6.01 1.71 10.54
C PRO A 173 6.59 0.46 9.86
N ASP A 174 7.85 0.54 9.42
CA ASP A 174 8.60 -0.65 9.01
C ASP A 174 8.91 -1.57 10.20
N VAL A 175 9.28 -2.82 9.92
CA VAL A 175 9.53 -3.85 10.94
C VAL A 175 10.65 -3.45 11.90
N ASP A 176 11.76 -2.92 11.38
CA ASP A 176 12.91 -2.53 12.21
C ASP A 176 12.53 -1.39 13.16
N THR A 177 11.79 -0.38 12.70
CA THR A 177 11.24 0.67 13.56
C THR A 177 10.32 0.08 14.65
N CYS A 178 9.48 -0.92 14.30
CA CYS A 178 8.62 -1.57 15.28
C CYS A 178 9.38 -2.34 16.36
N LEU A 179 10.45 -3.03 15.99
CA LEU A 179 11.20 -3.93 16.89
C LEU A 179 12.25 -3.19 17.72
N GLU A 180 12.80 -2.09 17.19
CA GLU A 180 13.93 -1.39 17.81
C GLU A 180 13.56 -0.10 18.52
N THR A 181 12.26 0.32 18.45
CA THR A 181 11.75 1.52 19.12
C THR A 181 10.50 1.23 19.94
N GLU A 182 10.02 2.23 20.68
CA GLU A 182 8.76 2.16 21.44
C GLU A 182 7.53 2.53 20.59
N VAL A 183 7.65 2.62 19.25
CA VAL A 183 6.59 3.14 18.38
C VAL A 183 5.29 2.36 18.50
N VAL A 184 5.34 1.03 18.62
CA VAL A 184 4.13 0.20 18.71
C VAL A 184 3.35 0.46 19.99
N GLU A 185 4.03 0.57 21.15
CA GLU A 185 3.42 0.86 22.44
C GLU A 185 2.84 2.28 22.44
N GLN A 186 3.64 3.27 22.06
CA GLN A 186 3.22 4.66 22.05
C GLN A 186 2.08 4.92 21.05
N ALA A 187 2.08 4.29 19.87
CA ALA A 187 1.00 4.39 18.90
C ALA A 187 -0.33 3.86 19.47
N ARG A 188 -0.28 2.68 20.13
CA ARG A 188 -1.46 2.08 20.79
C ARG A 188 -1.99 2.96 21.92
N ASP A 189 -1.12 3.53 22.74
CA ASP A 189 -1.50 4.43 23.84
C ASP A 189 -2.17 5.71 23.31
N ARG A 190 -1.81 6.16 22.12
CA ARG A 190 -2.45 7.29 21.42
C ARG A 190 -3.71 6.90 20.62
N GLY A 191 -4.06 5.60 20.61
CA GLY A 191 -5.26 5.08 19.95
C GLY A 191 -5.12 4.72 18.48
N PHE A 192 -3.91 4.70 17.93
CA PHE A 192 -3.66 4.25 16.56
C PHE A 192 -3.71 2.73 16.43
N GLY A 193 -4.24 2.23 15.31
CA GLY A 193 -3.91 0.91 14.81
C GLY A 193 -2.49 0.88 14.24
N VAL A 194 -1.80 -0.26 14.37
CA VAL A 194 -0.43 -0.40 13.84
C VAL A 194 -0.38 -1.55 12.84
N ASN A 195 0.09 -1.26 11.62
CA ASN A 195 0.35 -2.23 10.58
C ASN A 195 1.84 -2.18 10.21
N ALA A 196 2.63 -3.11 10.77
CA ALA A 196 4.05 -3.22 10.48
C ALA A 196 4.31 -3.78 9.06
N TRP A 197 5.28 -3.23 8.33
CA TRP A 197 5.70 -3.65 6.99
C TRP A 197 7.23 -3.72 6.90
N THR A 198 7.88 -4.62 6.20
CA THR A 198 7.32 -5.89 5.76
C THR A 198 7.98 -6.99 6.57
N ALA A 199 7.18 -7.80 7.29
CA ALA A 199 7.72 -8.96 7.97
C ALA A 199 8.02 -10.05 6.93
N GLU A 200 9.28 -10.44 6.79
CA GLU A 200 9.76 -11.41 5.82
C GLU A 200 9.98 -12.80 6.43
N THR A 201 10.08 -12.87 7.77
CA THR A 201 10.37 -14.10 8.49
C THR A 201 9.31 -14.42 9.56
N GLU A 202 9.17 -15.71 9.88
CA GLU A 202 8.31 -16.15 10.98
C GLU A 202 8.76 -15.56 12.33
N SER A 203 10.07 -15.33 12.54
CA SER A 203 10.60 -14.70 13.75
C SER A 203 10.06 -13.29 13.93
N GLU A 204 10.15 -12.45 12.91
CA GLU A 204 9.62 -11.08 12.94
C GLU A 204 8.12 -11.06 13.22
N VAL A 205 7.35 -11.94 12.57
CA VAL A 205 5.90 -12.06 12.83
C VAL A 205 5.61 -12.44 14.27
N LEU A 206 6.44 -13.29 14.89
CA LEU A 206 6.26 -13.70 16.28
C LEU A 206 6.66 -12.59 17.26
N GLU A 207 7.68 -11.80 16.95
CA GLU A 207 8.16 -10.69 17.79
C GLU A 207 7.19 -9.49 17.77
N LEU A 208 6.48 -9.26 16.64
CA LEU A 208 5.46 -8.22 16.50
C LEU A 208 4.11 -8.54 17.20
N ARG A 209 3.94 -9.72 17.80
CA ARG A 209 2.71 -10.14 18.50
C ARG A 209 2.64 -9.64 19.93
#